data_b8a38c76281cff4a8b4a5b4028a9d430
#
_entry.id   b8a38c76281cff4a8b4a5b4028a9d430
#
_cell.length_a   1.000
_cell.length_b   1.000
_cell.length_c   1.000
_cell.angle_alpha   90.00
_cell.angle_beta   90.00
_cell.angle_gamma   90.00
#
_symmetry.space_group_name_H-M   'P 1'
#
loop_
_entity.id
_entity.type
_entity.pdbx_description
1 polymer ?
#
loop_
_entity_poly.entity_id
_entity_poly.type
_entity_poly.pdbx_seq_one_letter_code
_entity_poly.pdbx_strand_id
1 'polypeptide(L)'
;MNLADSVLEVREDPTIKRHEIAHRLTTVERRLLTYLSKHQTLIACCGNIGAGKSSLVKLLAYSTGMNALFELPDDGFEDHIANNPSLFPLLATAKHSAKRTLGRYYGAINEFIEVQGREKEGSPAWQQAKRNLGAAALDIQHAYLDLRKMQLQAAPHLQASTCIDGSPLADRYAFCEVLHRDMDVPYLTAESVAVIDERLEGEFRALARPGLVILLKSPVDYLLRNIRERQRDEEKSATAEIPEGLSRLVRALNARYDTFVDNVRSTGWYRGPVLEIDVSQIDFVSNVRHLIAVYEGIEQLLVPKEFRG
;
A
#
# COMPACT_ATOMS: atom_id res chain seq x y z
N MET A 1 11.96 -18.83 -15.48
CA MET A 1 12.60 -17.52 -15.69
C MET A 1 12.57 -16.81 -14.35
N ASN A 2 13.70 -16.74 -13.65
CA ASN A 2 13.77 -15.97 -12.39
C ASN A 2 13.70 -14.49 -12.77
N LEU A 3 12.55 -13.89 -12.54
CA LEU A 3 12.39 -12.44 -12.65
C LEU A 3 13.19 -11.83 -11.49
N ALA A 4 14.23 -11.08 -11.83
CA ALA A 4 15.11 -10.48 -10.85
C ALA A 4 14.36 -9.43 -10.03
N ASP A 5 14.53 -9.50 -8.71
CA ASP A 5 14.19 -8.36 -7.85
C ASP A 5 15.22 -7.28 -8.09
N SER A 6 14.77 -6.04 -8.01
CA SER A 6 15.63 -4.89 -8.11
C SER A 6 15.45 -4.02 -6.88
N VAL A 7 16.53 -3.78 -6.17
CA VAL A 7 16.63 -2.70 -5.18
C VAL A 7 17.07 -1.47 -5.93
N LEU A 8 16.29 -0.40 -5.83
CA LEU A 8 16.56 0.83 -6.55
C LEU A 8 17.70 1.59 -5.87
N GLU A 9 18.80 1.76 -6.59
CA GLU A 9 19.91 2.63 -6.19
C GLU A 9 19.98 3.84 -7.11
N VAL A 10 20.10 5.03 -6.55
CA VAL A 10 20.31 6.27 -7.31
C VAL A 10 21.74 6.72 -7.11
N ARG A 11 22.49 6.77 -8.20
CA ARG A 11 23.81 7.41 -8.23
C ARG A 11 23.65 8.81 -8.79
N GLU A 12 23.80 9.81 -7.96
CA GLU A 12 23.78 11.20 -8.40
C GLU A 12 25.09 11.55 -9.13
N ASP A 13 24.97 11.85 -10.40
CA ASP A 13 26.04 12.48 -11.18
C ASP A 13 25.79 14.00 -11.27
N PRO A 14 26.56 14.83 -10.53
CA PRO A 14 26.37 16.26 -10.51
C PRO A 14 26.72 16.92 -11.85
N THR A 15 27.39 16.23 -12.77
CA THR A 15 27.81 16.78 -14.07
C THR A 15 26.70 16.79 -15.10
N ILE A 16 25.60 16.03 -14.89
CA ILE A 16 24.47 15.96 -15.82
C ILE A 16 23.72 17.29 -15.87
N LYS A 17 23.61 17.87 -17.07
CA LYS A 17 22.95 19.15 -17.29
C LYS A 17 21.43 19.05 -17.19
N ARG A 18 20.75 20.16 -16.84
CA ARG A 18 19.29 20.20 -16.67
C ARG A 18 18.52 19.72 -17.90
N HIS A 19 18.98 20.05 -19.12
CA HIS A 19 18.29 19.62 -20.34
C HIS A 19 18.42 18.12 -20.61
N GLU A 20 19.51 17.48 -20.18
CA GLU A 20 19.70 16.03 -20.26
C GLU A 20 18.77 15.30 -19.28
N ILE A 21 18.58 15.84 -18.08
CA ILE A 21 17.61 15.32 -17.08
C ILE A 21 16.19 15.42 -17.65
N ALA A 22 15.79 16.57 -18.22
CA ALA A 22 14.47 16.76 -18.82
C ALA A 22 14.26 15.79 -19.99
N HIS A 23 15.26 15.63 -20.86
CA HIS A 23 15.20 14.69 -21.98
C HIS A 23 15.05 13.24 -21.49
N ARG A 24 15.82 12.84 -20.48
CA ARG A 24 15.76 11.49 -19.90
C ARG A 24 14.40 11.20 -19.29
N LEU A 25 13.83 12.14 -18.50
CA LEU A 25 12.48 12.03 -17.95
C LEU A 25 11.45 11.83 -19.06
N THR A 26 11.40 12.74 -20.02
CA THR A 26 10.44 12.66 -21.13
C THR A 26 10.58 11.36 -21.94
N THR A 27 11.79 10.85 -22.06
CA THR A 27 12.06 9.61 -22.79
C THR A 27 11.52 8.40 -22.06
N VAL A 28 11.79 8.26 -20.75
CA VAL A 28 11.29 7.12 -19.96
C VAL A 28 9.76 7.18 -19.78
N GLU A 29 9.20 8.36 -19.53
CA GLU A 29 7.74 8.55 -19.46
C GLU A 29 7.04 8.14 -20.74
N ARG A 30 7.55 8.56 -21.90
CA ARG A 30 6.97 8.20 -23.20
C ARG A 30 7.04 6.69 -23.45
N ARG A 31 8.14 6.03 -23.10
CA ARG A 31 8.25 4.56 -23.24
C ARG A 31 7.28 3.82 -22.33
N LEU A 32 7.20 4.24 -21.08
CA LEU A 32 6.22 3.67 -20.13
C LEU A 32 4.79 3.92 -20.60
N LEU A 33 4.44 5.15 -21.01
CA LEU A 33 3.12 5.48 -21.55
C LEU A 33 2.79 4.60 -22.75
N THR A 34 3.73 4.44 -23.70
CA THR A 34 3.52 3.64 -24.90
C THR A 34 3.27 2.17 -24.57
N TYR A 35 3.97 1.63 -23.59
CA TYR A 35 3.80 0.24 -23.16
C TYR A 35 2.52 0.08 -22.34
N LEU A 36 2.35 0.86 -21.28
CA LEU A 36 1.27 0.71 -20.31
C LEU A 36 -0.11 1.07 -20.85
N SER A 37 -0.20 1.92 -21.89
CA SER A 37 -1.46 2.19 -22.57
C SER A 37 -1.94 1.06 -23.48
N LYS A 38 -1.05 0.16 -23.89
CA LYS A 38 -1.36 -0.98 -24.78
C LYS A 38 -1.49 -2.31 -24.06
N HIS A 39 -0.92 -2.39 -22.85
CA HIS A 39 -0.89 -3.63 -22.07
C HIS A 39 -1.64 -3.41 -20.78
N GLN A 40 -2.63 -4.24 -20.50
CA GLN A 40 -3.42 -4.18 -19.26
C GLN A 40 -2.63 -4.78 -18.08
N THR A 41 -1.58 -4.08 -17.66
CA THR A 41 -0.74 -4.49 -16.55
C THR A 41 -1.26 -3.91 -15.25
N LEU A 42 -1.33 -4.73 -14.21
CA LEU A 42 -1.64 -4.30 -12.86
C LEU A 42 -0.33 -4.06 -12.09
N ILE A 43 -0.17 -2.89 -11.51
CA ILE A 43 0.92 -2.56 -10.58
C ILE A 43 0.32 -2.38 -9.18
N ALA A 44 0.89 -3.05 -8.18
CA ALA A 44 0.49 -2.87 -6.78
C ALA A 44 1.59 -2.13 -6.01
N CYS A 45 1.26 -0.98 -5.41
CA CYS A 45 2.15 -0.27 -4.52
C CYS A 45 1.91 -0.72 -3.08
N CYS A 46 2.90 -1.41 -2.50
CA CYS A 46 2.89 -1.91 -1.13
C CYS A 46 3.87 -1.12 -0.26
N GLY A 47 3.68 -1.18 1.04
CA GLY A 47 4.54 -0.51 2.02
C GLY A 47 3.75 -0.07 3.25
N ASN A 48 4.47 0.36 4.26
CA ASN A 48 3.90 0.74 5.54
C ASN A 48 3.03 2.03 5.45
N ILE A 49 2.31 2.34 6.53
CA ILE A 49 1.60 3.61 6.70
C ILE A 49 2.63 4.76 6.66
N GLY A 50 2.37 5.80 5.87
CA GLY A 50 3.29 6.93 5.73
C GLY A 50 4.42 6.75 4.70
N ALA A 51 4.51 5.60 4.01
CA ALA A 51 5.56 5.32 3.03
C ALA A 51 5.41 6.06 1.67
N GLY A 52 4.33 6.80 1.44
CA GLY A 52 4.15 7.56 0.18
C GLY A 52 3.53 6.77 -0.97
N LYS A 53 2.87 5.64 -0.71
CA LYS A 53 2.19 4.82 -1.73
C LYS A 53 1.27 5.63 -2.64
N SER A 54 0.33 6.37 -2.04
CA SER A 54 -0.64 7.18 -2.79
C SER A 54 0.04 8.24 -3.67
N SER A 55 1.14 8.84 -3.19
CA SER A 55 1.91 9.80 -3.98
C SER A 55 2.54 9.15 -5.21
N LEU A 56 3.12 7.94 -5.06
CA LEU A 56 3.69 7.21 -6.19
C LEU A 56 2.60 6.79 -7.19
N VAL A 57 1.47 6.25 -6.71
CA VAL A 57 0.32 5.89 -7.55
C VAL A 57 -0.17 7.09 -8.36
N LYS A 58 -0.27 8.27 -7.74
CA LYS A 58 -0.64 9.52 -8.40
C LYS A 58 0.35 9.91 -9.49
N LEU A 59 1.65 9.90 -9.18
CA LEU A 59 2.69 10.23 -10.15
C LEU A 59 2.67 9.29 -11.36
N LEU A 60 2.58 7.98 -11.12
CA LEU A 60 2.49 6.98 -12.18
C LEU A 60 1.26 7.21 -13.08
N ALA A 61 0.10 7.44 -12.49
CA ALA A 61 -1.13 7.67 -13.27
C ALA A 61 -1.01 8.91 -14.18
N TYR A 62 -0.55 10.03 -13.63
CA TYR A 62 -0.47 11.27 -14.39
C TYR A 62 0.62 11.26 -15.46
N SER A 63 1.77 10.65 -15.21
CA SER A 63 2.87 10.61 -16.17
C SER A 63 2.71 9.54 -17.25
N THR A 64 2.02 8.43 -16.94
CA THR A 64 1.96 7.27 -17.85
C THR A 64 0.56 6.96 -18.37
N GLY A 65 -0.45 7.74 -17.99
CA GLY A 65 -1.84 7.52 -18.41
C GLY A 65 -2.48 6.26 -17.84
N MET A 66 -1.93 5.68 -16.79
CA MET A 66 -2.51 4.54 -16.10
C MET A 66 -3.78 4.94 -15.32
N ASN A 67 -4.64 3.96 -15.08
CA ASN A 67 -5.67 4.13 -14.07
C ASN A 67 -5.05 4.09 -12.67
N ALA A 68 -5.52 4.95 -11.78
CA ALA A 68 -5.13 4.98 -10.38
C ALA A 68 -6.32 4.63 -9.49
N LEU A 69 -6.17 3.62 -8.65
CA LEU A 69 -7.17 3.22 -7.68
C LEU A 69 -6.58 3.35 -6.26
N PHE A 70 -7.03 4.37 -5.53
CA PHE A 70 -6.55 4.68 -4.19
C PHE A 70 -7.27 3.88 -3.12
N GLU A 71 -6.62 3.73 -1.96
CA GLU A 71 -7.15 2.99 -0.82
C GLU A 71 -8.28 3.75 -0.12
N LEU A 72 -8.07 5.02 0.18
CA LEU A 72 -9.03 5.84 0.91
C LEU A 72 -9.41 7.09 0.10
N PRO A 73 -10.60 7.65 0.35
CA PRO A 73 -10.98 8.96 -0.19
C PRO A 73 -10.24 10.05 0.61
N ASP A 74 -9.04 10.39 0.17
CA ASP A 74 -8.26 11.48 0.74
C ASP A 74 -8.34 12.73 -0.11
N ASP A 75 -8.22 13.90 0.53
CA ASP A 75 -8.16 15.18 -0.16
C ASP A 75 -7.00 15.21 -1.16
N GLY A 76 -7.32 15.37 -2.43
CA GLY A 76 -6.36 15.43 -3.53
C GLY A 76 -5.93 14.09 -4.13
N PHE A 77 -6.49 12.96 -3.66
CA PHE A 77 -6.27 11.63 -4.24
C PHE A 77 -7.60 11.02 -4.69
N GLU A 78 -8.12 11.49 -5.82
CA GLU A 78 -9.29 10.88 -6.45
C GLU A 78 -8.88 9.77 -7.40
N ASP A 79 -9.74 8.72 -7.51
CA ASP A 79 -9.53 7.68 -8.51
C ASP A 79 -9.48 8.29 -9.90
N HIS A 80 -8.45 7.93 -10.63
CA HIS A 80 -8.30 8.26 -12.04
C HIS A 80 -8.62 7.02 -12.86
N ILE A 81 -9.83 6.97 -13.44
CA ILE A 81 -10.29 5.86 -14.27
C ILE A 81 -10.58 6.42 -15.67
N ALA A 82 -9.68 6.15 -16.60
CA ALA A 82 -9.89 6.48 -17.99
C ALA A 82 -11.04 5.63 -18.57
N ASN A 83 -12.04 6.30 -19.14
CA ASN A 83 -13.11 5.67 -19.95
C ASN A 83 -14.13 4.75 -19.26
N ASN A 84 -14.19 4.70 -17.92
CA ASN A 84 -15.26 3.94 -17.24
C ASN A 84 -15.77 4.62 -15.96
N PRO A 85 -16.49 5.76 -16.08
CA PRO A 85 -16.99 6.50 -14.92
C PRO A 85 -18.05 5.74 -14.10
N SER A 86 -18.66 4.70 -14.64
CA SER A 86 -19.69 3.91 -13.93
C SER A 86 -19.13 3.10 -12.76
N LEU A 87 -17.82 2.86 -12.69
CA LEU A 87 -17.17 2.19 -11.58
C LEU A 87 -16.96 3.09 -10.35
N PHE A 88 -16.96 4.40 -10.52
CA PHE A 88 -16.70 5.34 -9.41
C PHE A 88 -17.66 5.20 -8.22
N PRO A 89 -19.00 5.10 -8.40
CA PRO A 89 -19.91 4.99 -7.26
C PRO A 89 -19.66 3.76 -6.40
N LEU A 90 -19.34 2.62 -7.01
CA LEU A 90 -19.08 1.36 -6.31
C LEU A 90 -17.77 1.43 -5.53
N LEU A 91 -16.70 1.89 -6.17
CA LEU A 91 -15.40 2.11 -5.53
C LEU A 91 -15.50 3.14 -4.41
N ALA A 92 -16.21 4.25 -4.62
CA ALA A 92 -16.43 5.27 -3.60
C ALA A 92 -17.17 4.70 -2.38
N THR A 93 -18.19 3.87 -2.58
CA THR A 93 -18.92 3.21 -1.49
C THR A 93 -18.00 2.31 -0.67
N ALA A 94 -17.19 1.48 -1.32
CA ALA A 94 -16.23 0.59 -0.64
C ALA A 94 -15.18 1.38 0.14
N LYS A 95 -14.64 2.46 -0.44
CA LYS A 95 -13.68 3.35 0.22
C LYS A 95 -14.26 4.04 1.44
N HIS A 96 -15.47 4.58 1.34
CA HIS A 96 -16.15 5.18 2.49
C HIS A 96 -16.41 4.17 3.61
N SER A 97 -16.75 2.93 3.25
CA SER A 97 -16.87 1.84 4.21
C SER A 97 -15.53 1.54 4.90
N ALA A 98 -14.45 1.41 4.14
CA ALA A 98 -13.10 1.18 4.66
C ALA A 98 -12.66 2.34 5.57
N LYS A 99 -12.82 3.60 5.14
CA LYS A 99 -12.48 4.80 5.93
C LYS A 99 -13.23 4.84 7.26
N ARG A 100 -14.55 4.62 7.25
CA ARG A 100 -15.35 4.58 8.46
C ARG A 100 -14.93 3.47 9.41
N THR A 101 -14.61 2.29 8.87
CA THR A 101 -14.17 1.15 9.66
C THR A 101 -12.78 1.38 10.23
N LEU A 102 -11.87 2.04 9.48
CA LEU A 102 -10.55 2.45 9.95
C LEU A 102 -10.66 3.41 11.15
N GLY A 103 -11.55 4.40 11.09
CA GLY A 103 -11.79 5.31 12.23
C GLY A 103 -12.27 4.57 13.48
N ARG A 104 -13.17 3.58 13.33
CA ARG A 104 -13.60 2.73 14.45
C ARG A 104 -12.46 1.88 15.00
N TYR A 105 -11.61 1.33 14.14
CA TYR A 105 -10.46 0.53 14.54
C TYR A 105 -9.44 1.35 15.33
N TYR A 106 -9.10 2.56 14.88
CA TYR A 106 -8.20 3.44 15.63
C TYR A 106 -8.80 3.89 16.97
N GLY A 107 -10.11 4.15 17.01
CA GLY A 107 -10.82 4.40 18.26
C GLY A 107 -10.71 3.25 19.26
N ALA A 108 -10.90 2.02 18.79
CA ALA A 108 -10.78 0.81 19.62
C ALA A 108 -9.34 0.55 20.12
N ILE A 109 -8.32 0.86 19.31
CA ILE A 109 -6.91 0.80 19.76
C ILE A 109 -6.69 1.78 20.90
N ASN A 110 -7.11 3.03 20.73
CA ASN A 110 -6.91 4.07 21.74
C ASN A 110 -7.65 3.73 23.05
N GLU A 111 -8.90 3.27 22.97
CA GLU A 111 -9.66 2.77 24.11
C GLU A 111 -8.94 1.63 24.83
N PHE A 112 -8.45 0.64 24.08
CA PHE A 112 -7.75 -0.49 24.66
C PHE A 112 -6.46 -0.09 25.38
N ILE A 113 -5.67 0.81 24.80
CA ILE A 113 -4.43 1.33 25.43
C ILE A 113 -4.77 2.11 26.71
N GLU A 114 -5.81 2.92 26.70
CA GLU A 114 -6.25 3.66 27.87
C GLU A 114 -6.70 2.72 29.00
N VAL A 115 -7.48 1.69 28.66
CA VAL A 115 -7.92 0.67 29.63
C VAL A 115 -6.72 -0.14 30.12
N GLN A 116 -5.79 -0.52 29.25
CA GLN A 116 -4.56 -1.25 29.62
C GLN A 116 -3.70 -0.47 30.60
N GLY A 117 -3.69 0.86 30.52
CA GLY A 117 -2.96 1.72 31.47
C GLY A 117 -3.61 1.87 32.84
N ARG A 118 -4.91 1.59 32.96
CA ARG A 118 -5.70 1.81 34.21
C ARG A 118 -6.18 0.53 34.88
N GLU A 119 -6.37 -0.52 34.12
CA GLU A 119 -7.00 -1.73 34.56
C GLU A 119 -6.00 -2.89 34.61
N LYS A 120 -6.18 -3.80 35.59
CA LYS A 120 -5.41 -5.04 35.62
C LYS A 120 -5.77 -5.92 34.43
N GLU A 121 -4.76 -6.55 33.84
CA GLU A 121 -4.96 -7.54 32.79
C GLU A 121 -5.94 -8.65 33.26
N GLY A 122 -6.90 -8.97 32.40
CA GLY A 122 -7.94 -9.95 32.69
C GLY A 122 -9.15 -9.40 33.47
N SER A 123 -9.14 -8.12 33.90
CA SER A 123 -10.35 -7.50 34.49
C SER A 123 -11.52 -7.47 33.48
N PRO A 124 -12.78 -7.38 33.93
CA PRO A 124 -13.92 -7.31 33.01
C PRO A 124 -13.80 -6.16 31.99
N ALA A 125 -13.34 -4.99 32.42
CA ALA A 125 -13.13 -3.83 31.54
C ALA A 125 -12.02 -4.10 30.51
N TRP A 126 -10.89 -4.67 30.93
CA TRP A 126 -9.81 -5.05 30.04
C TRP A 126 -10.26 -6.09 29.00
N GLN A 127 -10.98 -7.13 29.45
CA GLN A 127 -11.51 -8.15 28.55
C GLN A 127 -12.52 -7.57 27.54
N GLN A 128 -13.36 -6.64 27.97
CA GLN A 128 -14.33 -5.99 27.08
C GLN A 128 -13.62 -5.11 26.03
N ALA A 129 -12.66 -4.28 26.44
CA ALA A 129 -11.88 -3.47 25.51
C ALA A 129 -11.10 -4.34 24.51
N LYS A 130 -10.52 -5.46 24.96
CA LYS A 130 -9.86 -6.44 24.09
C LYS A 130 -10.82 -7.06 23.06
N ARG A 131 -12.04 -7.44 23.47
CA ARG A 131 -13.07 -7.95 22.54
C ARG A 131 -13.47 -6.89 21.50
N ASN A 132 -13.68 -5.65 21.93
CA ASN A 132 -14.02 -4.55 21.04
C ASN A 132 -12.92 -4.31 20.00
N LEU A 133 -11.65 -4.30 20.44
CA LEU A 133 -10.49 -4.16 19.54
C LEU A 133 -10.39 -5.33 18.57
N GLY A 134 -10.57 -6.56 19.01
CA GLY A 134 -10.55 -7.75 18.14
C GLY A 134 -11.63 -7.71 17.06
N ALA A 135 -12.86 -7.32 17.44
CA ALA A 135 -13.95 -7.14 16.49
C ALA A 135 -13.65 -6.03 15.47
N ALA A 136 -13.18 -4.87 15.93
CA ALA A 136 -12.83 -3.76 15.05
C ALA A 136 -11.64 -4.10 14.13
N ALA A 137 -10.66 -4.87 14.61
CA ALA A 137 -9.53 -5.36 13.83
C ALA A 137 -9.97 -6.33 12.72
N LEU A 138 -10.92 -7.21 13.00
CA LEU A 138 -11.48 -8.11 11.99
C LEU A 138 -12.33 -7.35 10.96
N ASP A 139 -13.18 -6.43 11.43
CA ASP A 139 -14.02 -5.59 10.56
C ASP A 139 -13.20 -4.80 9.55
N ILE A 140 -12.07 -4.20 9.98
CA ILE A 140 -11.23 -3.42 9.05
C ILE A 140 -10.57 -4.32 8.01
N GLN A 141 -10.13 -5.53 8.37
CA GLN A 141 -9.55 -6.46 7.40
C GLN A 141 -10.60 -6.87 6.35
N HIS A 142 -11.83 -7.14 6.75
CA HIS A 142 -12.91 -7.43 5.82
C HIS A 142 -13.21 -6.24 4.90
N ALA A 143 -13.27 -5.02 5.43
CA ALA A 143 -13.53 -3.82 4.64
C ALA A 143 -12.43 -3.57 3.59
N TYR A 144 -11.16 -3.81 3.95
CA TYR A 144 -10.06 -3.73 2.99
C TYR A 144 -10.13 -4.85 1.94
N LEU A 145 -10.42 -6.09 2.32
CA LEU A 145 -10.59 -7.17 1.34
C LEU A 145 -11.74 -6.87 0.36
N ASP A 146 -12.87 -6.33 0.84
CA ASP A 146 -13.97 -5.92 -0.04
C ASP A 146 -13.51 -4.84 -1.04
N LEU A 147 -12.80 -3.82 -0.56
CA LEU A 147 -12.23 -2.78 -1.42
C LEU A 147 -11.26 -3.37 -2.46
N ARG A 148 -10.31 -4.22 -2.02
CA ARG A 148 -9.33 -4.86 -2.93
C ARG A 148 -10.01 -5.73 -3.97
N LYS A 149 -11.02 -6.49 -3.57
CA LYS A 149 -11.82 -7.29 -4.50
C LYS A 149 -12.42 -6.42 -5.60
N MET A 150 -13.06 -5.31 -5.24
CA MET A 150 -13.63 -4.37 -6.20
C MET A 150 -12.57 -3.77 -7.13
N GLN A 151 -11.42 -3.35 -6.60
CA GLN A 151 -10.31 -2.83 -7.38
C GLN A 151 -9.77 -3.86 -8.38
N LEU A 152 -9.56 -5.11 -7.95
CA LEU A 152 -9.05 -6.18 -8.79
C LEU A 152 -10.07 -6.69 -9.82
N GLN A 153 -11.36 -6.66 -9.50
CA GLN A 153 -12.43 -6.97 -10.45
C GLN A 153 -12.59 -5.88 -11.51
N ALA A 154 -12.36 -4.62 -11.14
CA ALA A 154 -12.44 -3.51 -12.08
C ALA A 154 -11.26 -3.47 -13.07
N ALA A 155 -10.05 -3.76 -12.60
CA ALA A 155 -8.82 -3.59 -13.37
C ALA A 155 -8.83 -4.25 -14.77
N PRO A 156 -9.31 -5.49 -14.99
CA PRO A 156 -9.37 -6.10 -16.32
C PRO A 156 -10.35 -5.42 -17.29
N HIS A 157 -11.29 -4.64 -16.78
CA HIS A 157 -12.28 -3.92 -17.59
C HIS A 157 -11.86 -2.50 -17.96
N LEU A 158 -10.70 -2.07 -17.46
CA LEU A 158 -10.12 -0.75 -17.75
C LEU A 158 -9.23 -0.84 -19.00
N GLN A 159 -9.28 0.18 -19.85
CA GLN A 159 -8.59 0.14 -21.16
C GLN A 159 -7.07 0.25 -21.05
N ALA A 160 -6.56 0.88 -19.97
CA ALA A 160 -5.13 1.07 -19.72
C ALA A 160 -4.67 0.22 -18.53
N SER A 161 -3.37 0.10 -18.36
CA SER A 161 -2.79 -0.45 -17.14
C SER A 161 -3.32 0.24 -15.89
N THR A 162 -3.33 -0.47 -14.78
CA THR A 162 -3.89 0.03 -13.51
C THR A 162 -2.86 -0.03 -12.41
N CYS A 163 -2.71 1.06 -11.65
CA CYS A 163 -1.94 1.11 -10.42
C CYS A 163 -2.87 1.18 -9.21
N ILE A 164 -2.69 0.28 -8.24
CA ILE A 164 -3.47 0.25 -7.00
C ILE A 164 -2.61 0.64 -5.80
N ASP A 165 -3.19 1.44 -4.91
CA ASP A 165 -2.60 1.78 -3.62
C ASP A 165 -2.90 0.66 -2.62
N GLY A 166 -1.91 -0.19 -2.36
CA GLY A 166 -2.01 -1.37 -1.52
C GLY A 166 -2.24 -2.68 -2.29
N SER A 167 -2.46 -3.76 -1.55
CA SER A 167 -2.63 -5.11 -2.11
C SER A 167 -3.28 -6.03 -1.08
N PRO A 168 -4.16 -6.98 -1.49
CA PRO A 168 -4.69 -7.98 -0.57
C PRO A 168 -3.59 -8.84 0.06
N LEU A 169 -2.45 -8.98 -0.62
CA LEU A 169 -1.29 -9.69 -0.06
C LEU A 169 -0.63 -8.90 1.07
N ALA A 170 -0.54 -7.57 0.95
CA ALA A 170 -0.04 -6.72 2.03
C ALA A 170 -1.01 -6.71 3.21
N ASP A 171 -2.33 -6.63 2.94
CA ASP A 171 -3.35 -6.68 3.97
C ASP A 171 -3.26 -8.00 4.75
N ARG A 172 -3.05 -9.14 4.07
CA ARG A 172 -2.94 -10.45 4.73
C ARG A 172 -1.57 -10.71 5.36
N TYR A 173 -0.48 -10.58 4.59
CA TYR A 173 0.85 -11.04 5.01
C TYR A 173 1.70 -10.00 5.74
N ALA A 174 1.24 -8.74 5.82
CA ALA A 174 1.81 -7.74 6.69
C ALA A 174 0.82 -7.35 7.81
N PHE A 175 -0.31 -6.74 7.49
CA PHE A 175 -1.24 -6.23 8.49
C PHE A 175 -1.86 -7.33 9.36
N CYS A 176 -2.46 -8.38 8.79
CA CYS A 176 -3.05 -9.45 9.60
C CYS A 176 -2.01 -10.19 10.45
N GLU A 177 -0.81 -10.42 9.93
CA GLU A 177 0.26 -11.05 10.70
C GLU A 177 0.68 -10.21 11.90
N VAL A 178 0.83 -8.89 11.72
CA VAL A 178 1.12 -7.98 12.84
C VAL A 178 0.02 -8.05 13.89
N LEU A 179 -1.24 -7.93 13.48
CA LEU A 179 -2.37 -7.92 14.41
C LEU A 179 -2.57 -9.25 15.12
N HIS A 180 -2.10 -10.35 14.53
CA HIS A 180 -2.20 -11.69 15.11
C HIS A 180 -1.00 -12.06 15.99
N ARG A 181 0.23 -11.66 15.61
CA ARG A 181 1.45 -12.21 16.21
C ARG A 181 2.41 -11.20 16.82
N ASP A 182 2.43 -9.96 16.29
CA ASP A 182 3.53 -9.05 16.60
C ASP A 182 3.12 -7.89 17.53
N MET A 183 1.83 -7.81 17.87
CA MET A 183 1.37 -6.89 18.91
C MET A 183 1.54 -7.54 20.30
N ASP A 184 1.87 -6.75 21.34
CA ASP A 184 2.02 -7.21 22.73
C ASP A 184 0.81 -8.05 23.19
N VAL A 185 -0.37 -7.66 22.76
CA VAL A 185 -1.60 -8.42 22.90
C VAL A 185 -2.16 -8.64 21.50
N PRO A 186 -2.37 -9.90 21.07
CA PRO A 186 -2.96 -10.18 19.76
C PRO A 186 -4.35 -9.54 19.61
N TYR A 187 -4.55 -8.80 18.50
CA TYR A 187 -5.84 -8.19 18.15
C TYR A 187 -6.71 -9.15 17.32
N LEU A 188 -6.07 -9.99 16.50
CA LEU A 188 -6.75 -11.06 15.75
C LEU A 188 -6.46 -12.42 16.36
N THR A 189 -7.50 -13.25 16.47
CA THR A 189 -7.34 -14.66 16.86
C THR A 189 -6.93 -15.52 15.66
N ALA A 190 -6.51 -16.76 15.91
CA ALA A 190 -6.21 -17.73 14.85
C ALA A 190 -7.44 -18.03 13.98
N GLU A 191 -8.63 -18.07 14.58
CA GLU A 191 -9.90 -18.26 13.88
C GLU A 191 -10.20 -17.07 12.96
N SER A 192 -9.97 -15.83 13.42
CA SER A 192 -10.12 -14.62 12.60
C SER A 192 -9.20 -14.66 11.40
N VAL A 193 -7.95 -15.07 11.58
CA VAL A 193 -6.98 -15.21 10.48
C VAL A 193 -7.42 -16.32 9.51
N ALA A 194 -7.91 -17.44 10.01
CA ALA A 194 -8.41 -18.53 9.16
C ALA A 194 -9.58 -18.09 8.26
N VAL A 195 -10.52 -17.29 8.79
CA VAL A 195 -11.62 -16.70 7.99
C VAL A 195 -11.08 -15.76 6.90
N ILE A 196 -10.06 -14.95 7.20
CA ILE A 196 -9.41 -14.08 6.21
C ILE A 196 -8.72 -14.92 5.13
N ASP A 197 -8.03 -16.00 5.51
CA ASP A 197 -7.35 -16.92 4.58
C ASP A 197 -8.35 -17.63 3.67
N GLU A 198 -9.48 -18.10 4.20
CA GLU A 198 -10.56 -18.71 3.43
C GLU A 198 -11.13 -17.72 2.39
N ARG A 199 -11.36 -16.46 2.78
CA ARG A 199 -11.78 -15.41 1.85
C ARG A 199 -10.72 -15.15 0.77
N LEU A 200 -9.44 -15.06 1.15
CA LEU A 200 -8.37 -14.84 0.20
C LEU A 200 -8.32 -15.97 -0.84
N GLU A 201 -8.39 -17.22 -0.41
CA GLU A 201 -8.40 -18.39 -1.30
C GLU A 201 -9.66 -18.44 -2.18
N GLY A 202 -10.82 -18.24 -1.61
CA GLY A 202 -12.09 -18.37 -2.34
C GLY A 202 -12.40 -17.21 -3.29
N GLU A 203 -12.01 -15.98 -2.90
CA GLU A 203 -12.43 -14.78 -3.62
C GLU A 203 -11.34 -14.19 -4.53
N PHE A 204 -10.05 -14.37 -4.19
CA PHE A 204 -8.95 -13.65 -4.86
C PHE A 204 -8.10 -14.52 -5.78
N ARG A 205 -8.17 -15.84 -5.66
CA ARG A 205 -7.31 -16.74 -6.48
C ARG A 205 -7.54 -16.59 -7.99
N ALA A 206 -8.75 -16.27 -8.39
CA ALA A 206 -9.13 -16.07 -9.79
C ALA A 206 -9.03 -14.61 -10.27
N LEU A 207 -8.73 -13.66 -9.38
CA LEU A 207 -8.63 -12.25 -9.73
C LEU A 207 -7.28 -11.89 -10.35
N ALA A 208 -7.24 -10.71 -10.97
CA ALA A 208 -6.04 -10.17 -11.58
C ALA A 208 -4.87 -10.12 -10.59
N ARG A 209 -3.71 -10.60 -11.02
CA ARG A 209 -2.47 -10.56 -10.24
C ARG A 209 -1.60 -9.41 -10.72
N PRO A 210 -0.88 -8.73 -9.80
CA PRO A 210 0.07 -7.72 -10.21
C PRO A 210 1.13 -8.27 -11.17
N GLY A 211 1.39 -7.56 -12.26
CA GLY A 211 2.56 -7.78 -13.11
C GLY A 211 3.83 -7.25 -12.45
N LEU A 212 3.68 -6.28 -11.53
CA LEU A 212 4.76 -5.71 -10.72
C LEU A 212 4.23 -5.36 -9.34
N VAL A 213 4.99 -5.69 -8.30
CA VAL A 213 4.83 -5.12 -6.96
C VAL A 213 5.92 -4.08 -6.74
N ILE A 214 5.54 -2.87 -6.35
CA ILE A 214 6.48 -1.84 -5.87
C ILE A 214 6.37 -1.82 -4.35
N LEU A 215 7.47 -2.10 -3.67
CA LEU A 215 7.55 -2.13 -2.22
C LEU A 215 8.31 -0.92 -1.71
N LEU A 216 7.60 -0.01 -1.04
CA LEU A 216 8.18 1.17 -0.41
C LEU A 216 8.62 0.83 1.02
N LYS A 217 9.91 0.96 1.27
CA LYS A 217 10.55 0.76 2.57
C LYS A 217 11.07 2.08 3.12
N SER A 218 11.16 2.21 4.43
CA SER A 218 11.85 3.33 5.09
C SER A 218 12.03 3.07 6.59
N PRO A 219 12.94 3.79 7.26
CA PRO A 219 13.03 3.80 8.72
C PRO A 219 11.71 4.27 9.36
N VAL A 220 11.42 3.75 10.55
CA VAL A 220 10.19 4.09 11.30
C VAL A 220 10.03 5.58 11.54
N ASP A 221 11.11 6.27 11.90
CA ASP A 221 11.07 7.71 12.22
C ASP A 221 10.67 8.56 11.00
N TYR A 222 11.07 8.15 9.79
CA TYR A 222 10.60 8.74 8.54
C TYR A 222 9.09 8.57 8.37
N LEU A 223 8.57 7.37 8.58
CA LEU A 223 7.13 7.07 8.48
C LEU A 223 6.32 7.89 9.48
N LEU A 224 6.73 7.93 10.74
CA LEU A 224 6.05 8.68 11.80
C LEU A 224 6.05 10.19 11.51
N ARG A 225 7.15 10.72 10.97
CA ARG A 225 7.20 12.13 10.52
C ARG A 225 6.16 12.39 9.42
N ASN A 226 6.10 11.55 8.39
CA ASN A 226 5.15 11.70 7.29
C ASN A 226 3.68 11.60 7.77
N ILE A 227 3.39 10.69 8.71
CA ILE A 227 2.06 10.56 9.31
C ILE A 227 1.68 11.85 10.03
N ARG A 228 2.60 12.42 10.81
CA ARG A 228 2.38 13.69 11.52
C ARG A 228 2.13 14.87 10.56
N GLU A 229 2.92 14.93 9.48
CA GLU A 229 2.83 16.03 8.50
C GLU A 229 1.53 16.01 7.68
N ARG A 230 1.05 14.82 7.31
CA ARG A 230 -0.19 14.71 6.51
C ARG A 230 -1.48 14.95 7.28
N GLN A 231 -1.48 14.82 8.60
CA GLN A 231 -2.58 15.16 9.51
C GLN A 231 -3.97 14.60 9.12
N ARG A 232 -4.07 13.34 8.74
CA ARG A 232 -5.38 12.70 8.50
C ARG A 232 -6.20 12.68 9.78
N ASP A 233 -7.51 12.93 9.67
CA ASP A 233 -8.39 13.01 10.83
C ASP A 233 -8.44 11.72 11.65
N GLU A 234 -8.36 10.57 11.00
CA GLU A 234 -8.34 9.26 11.64
C GLU A 234 -7.04 8.98 12.43
N GLU A 235 -5.97 9.72 12.13
CA GLU A 235 -4.63 9.55 12.72
C GLU A 235 -4.30 10.62 13.77
N LYS A 236 -5.19 11.61 13.98
CA LYS A 236 -4.98 12.70 14.94
C LYS A 236 -5.27 12.25 16.37
N SER A 237 -4.49 12.77 17.30
CA SER A 237 -4.82 12.81 18.71
C SER A 237 -5.25 14.23 19.13
N ALA A 238 -5.82 14.36 20.32
CA ALA A 238 -6.16 15.67 20.90
C ALA A 238 -4.94 16.58 21.08
N THR A 239 -3.73 16.03 21.11
CA THR A 239 -2.45 16.74 21.34
C THR A 239 -1.64 16.99 20.07
N ALA A 240 -2.18 16.72 18.88
CA ALA A 240 -1.47 16.73 17.60
C ALA A 240 -0.25 15.75 17.52
N GLU A 241 -0.08 14.91 18.53
CA GLU A 241 0.91 13.82 18.53
C GLU A 241 0.31 12.57 17.87
N ILE A 242 1.17 11.70 17.36
CA ILE A 242 0.74 10.41 16.84
C ILE A 242 0.25 9.55 18.00
N PRO A 243 -0.99 9.00 17.96
CA PRO A 243 -1.45 8.08 18.99
C PRO A 243 -0.47 6.93 19.22
N GLU A 244 -0.26 6.56 20.49
CA GLU A 244 0.66 5.49 20.89
C GLU A 244 0.38 4.18 20.14
N GLY A 245 -0.91 3.81 20.00
CA GLY A 245 -1.33 2.61 19.28
C GLY A 245 -0.94 2.60 17.80
N LEU A 246 -1.09 3.75 17.14
CA LEU A 246 -0.66 3.90 15.75
C LEU A 246 0.87 3.82 15.64
N SER A 247 1.61 4.43 16.57
CA SER A 247 3.08 4.34 16.58
C SER A 247 3.57 2.90 16.76
N ARG A 248 2.97 2.14 17.67
CA ARG A 248 3.27 0.71 17.88
C ARG A 248 2.96 -0.10 16.62
N LEU A 249 1.79 0.11 16.01
CA LEU A 249 1.40 -0.56 14.78
C LEU A 249 2.39 -0.30 13.64
N VAL A 250 2.79 0.96 13.42
CA VAL A 250 3.77 1.33 12.39
C VAL A 250 5.11 0.62 12.60
N ARG A 251 5.59 0.53 13.85
CA ARG A 251 6.85 -0.17 14.20
C ARG A 251 6.75 -1.67 13.88
N ALA A 252 5.69 -2.32 14.31
CA ALA A 252 5.47 -3.74 14.06
C ALA A 252 5.32 -4.05 12.56
N LEU A 253 4.55 -3.23 11.83
CA LEU A 253 4.43 -3.34 10.38
C LEU A 253 5.77 -3.18 9.66
N ASN A 254 6.64 -2.27 10.14
CA ASN A 254 7.94 -2.05 9.50
C ASN A 254 8.78 -3.32 9.49
N ALA A 255 8.86 -4.01 10.63
CA ALA A 255 9.57 -5.28 10.72
C ALA A 255 8.97 -6.38 9.81
N ARG A 256 7.64 -6.37 9.61
CA ARG A 256 6.99 -7.32 8.69
C ARG A 256 7.27 -7.04 7.23
N TYR A 257 7.37 -5.77 6.85
CA TYR A 257 7.71 -5.41 5.47
C TYR A 257 9.13 -5.79 5.08
N ASP A 258 10.06 -5.98 6.03
CA ASP A 258 11.40 -6.48 5.75
C ASP A 258 11.39 -7.93 5.20
N THR A 259 10.44 -8.76 5.65
CA THR A 259 10.30 -10.15 5.23
C THR A 259 9.10 -10.40 4.31
N PHE A 260 8.39 -9.35 3.91
CA PHE A 260 7.11 -9.44 3.18
C PHE A 260 7.25 -10.21 1.86
N VAL A 261 8.25 -9.90 1.07
CA VAL A 261 8.45 -10.50 -0.26
C VAL A 261 8.68 -12.01 -0.15
N ASP A 262 9.55 -12.43 0.78
CA ASP A 262 9.85 -13.84 1.02
C ASP A 262 8.62 -14.60 1.52
N ASN A 263 7.87 -13.98 2.44
CA ASN A 263 6.63 -14.55 2.97
C ASN A 263 5.59 -14.76 1.87
N VAL A 264 5.34 -13.77 1.02
CA VAL A 264 4.37 -13.87 -0.07
C VAL A 264 4.80 -14.90 -1.12
N ARG A 265 6.09 -15.01 -1.40
CA ARG A 265 6.65 -15.99 -2.33
C ARG A 265 6.57 -17.42 -1.81
N SER A 266 6.82 -17.62 -0.53
CA SER A 266 6.75 -18.94 0.11
C SER A 266 5.35 -19.56 0.04
N THR A 267 4.30 -18.71 0.04
CA THR A 267 2.91 -19.15 -0.11
C THR A 267 2.49 -19.47 -1.55
N GLY A 268 3.31 -19.07 -2.52
CA GLY A 268 3.00 -19.22 -3.96
C GLY A 268 1.95 -18.22 -4.49
N TRP A 269 1.51 -17.27 -3.69
CA TRP A 269 0.54 -16.25 -4.12
C TRP A 269 1.10 -15.28 -5.15
N TYR A 270 2.38 -14.94 -5.03
CA TYR A 270 3.04 -14.03 -5.97
C TYR A 270 4.47 -14.49 -6.26
N ARG A 271 4.81 -14.57 -7.55
CA ARG A 271 6.14 -14.93 -8.05
C ARG A 271 6.67 -13.94 -9.08
N GLY A 272 5.97 -12.83 -9.25
CA GLY A 272 6.34 -11.76 -10.18
C GLY A 272 7.50 -10.90 -9.68
N PRO A 273 7.92 -9.92 -10.49
CA PRO A 273 8.99 -8.99 -10.14
C PRO A 273 8.58 -8.05 -9.00
N VAL A 274 9.54 -7.71 -8.15
CA VAL A 274 9.39 -6.72 -7.08
C VAL A 274 10.42 -5.62 -7.28
N LEU A 275 9.99 -4.36 -7.23
CA LEU A 275 10.85 -3.19 -7.16
C LEU A 275 10.83 -2.66 -5.72
N GLU A 276 11.94 -2.81 -5.01
CA GLU A 276 12.09 -2.25 -3.67
C GLU A 276 12.67 -0.84 -3.73
N ILE A 277 12.05 0.10 -3.04
CA ILE A 277 12.45 1.51 -3.00
C ILE A 277 12.58 1.95 -1.54
N ASP A 278 13.77 2.34 -1.12
CA ASP A 278 13.97 3.02 0.16
C ASP A 278 13.62 4.50 0.02
N VAL A 279 12.42 4.87 0.47
CA VAL A 279 11.91 6.25 0.33
C VAL A 279 12.58 7.24 1.28
N SER A 280 13.41 6.79 2.21
CA SER A 280 14.26 7.69 3.00
C SER A 280 15.47 8.20 2.22
N GLN A 281 15.88 7.46 1.18
CA GLN A 281 16.98 7.79 0.28
C GLN A 281 16.49 8.31 -1.07
N ILE A 282 15.29 7.93 -1.47
CA ILE A 282 14.74 8.20 -2.81
C ILE A 282 13.50 9.07 -2.68
N ASP A 283 13.68 10.38 -2.78
CA ASP A 283 12.59 11.36 -2.83
C ASP A 283 12.11 11.54 -4.28
N PHE A 284 11.19 10.70 -4.70
CA PHE A 284 10.59 10.76 -6.04
C PHE A 284 9.52 11.84 -6.19
N VAL A 285 9.14 12.52 -5.10
CA VAL A 285 8.14 13.61 -5.13
C VAL A 285 8.81 14.93 -5.46
N SER A 286 9.93 15.24 -4.82
CA SER A 286 10.60 16.55 -4.94
C SER A 286 11.86 16.49 -5.79
N ASN A 287 12.44 15.30 -6.01
CA ASN A 287 13.67 15.13 -6.79
C ASN A 287 13.41 14.40 -8.11
N VAL A 288 13.46 15.13 -9.20
CA VAL A 288 13.23 14.60 -10.56
C VAL A 288 14.20 13.48 -10.95
N ARG A 289 15.44 13.48 -10.47
CA ARG A 289 16.41 12.41 -10.74
C ARG A 289 15.98 11.10 -10.08
N HIS A 290 15.47 11.20 -8.86
CA HIS A 290 14.90 10.06 -8.13
C HIS A 290 13.64 9.52 -8.83
N LEU A 291 12.78 10.41 -9.34
CA LEU A 291 11.60 10.01 -10.12
C LEU A 291 12.00 9.27 -11.41
N ILE A 292 13.00 9.76 -12.13
CA ILE A 292 13.54 9.09 -13.33
C ILE A 292 14.01 7.67 -12.96
N ALA A 293 14.78 7.53 -11.89
CA ALA A 293 15.27 6.24 -11.46
C ALA A 293 14.14 5.25 -11.13
N VAL A 294 13.08 5.73 -10.48
CA VAL A 294 11.86 4.92 -10.22
C VAL A 294 11.23 4.46 -11.53
N TYR A 295 11.06 5.36 -12.50
CA TYR A 295 10.47 5.02 -13.80
C TYR A 295 11.34 4.05 -14.60
N GLU A 296 12.65 4.23 -14.59
CA GLU A 296 13.58 3.30 -15.24
C GLU A 296 13.59 1.92 -14.56
N GLY A 297 13.48 1.86 -13.23
CA GLY A 297 13.32 0.60 -12.50
C GLY A 297 12.03 -0.14 -12.89
N ILE A 298 10.90 0.59 -13.02
CA ILE A 298 9.65 0.02 -13.51
C ILE A 298 9.78 -0.45 -14.95
N GLU A 299 10.37 0.37 -15.82
CA GLU A 299 10.63 0.01 -17.22
C GLU A 299 11.47 -1.25 -17.32
N GLN A 300 12.52 -1.34 -16.52
CA GLN A 300 13.43 -2.50 -16.53
C GLN A 300 12.71 -3.81 -16.15
N LEU A 301 11.76 -3.76 -15.27
CA LEU A 301 11.06 -4.95 -14.77
C LEU A 301 9.83 -5.32 -15.60
N LEU A 302 9.12 -4.35 -16.16
CA LEU A 302 7.87 -4.56 -16.88
C LEU A 302 8.03 -4.56 -18.40
N VAL A 303 8.82 -3.65 -18.94
CA VAL A 303 8.88 -3.44 -20.39
C VAL A 303 9.87 -4.39 -21.01
N PRO A 304 9.47 -5.24 -21.97
CA PRO A 304 10.40 -6.11 -22.70
C PRO A 304 11.48 -5.29 -23.44
N LYS A 305 12.68 -5.87 -23.60
CA LYS A 305 13.84 -5.16 -24.17
C LYS A 305 13.57 -4.58 -25.57
N GLU A 306 12.79 -5.27 -26.38
CA GLU A 306 12.39 -4.84 -27.72
C GLU A 306 11.55 -3.57 -27.76
N PHE A 307 10.95 -3.17 -26.64
CA PHE A 307 10.17 -1.94 -26.50
C PHE A 307 10.94 -0.77 -25.84
N ARG A 308 12.20 -0.99 -25.45
CA ARG A 308 13.03 0.02 -24.76
C ARG A 308 13.94 0.83 -25.68
N GLY A 309 13.93 0.51 -27.00
CA GLY A 309 14.74 1.15 -28.04
C GLY A 309 14.35 2.60 -28.38
#